data_8e57ebff0a1b5f93d3c19be37ed9b1e2
#
_entry.id   8e57ebff0a1b5f93d3c19be37ed9b1e2
#
_cell.length_a   1.000
_cell.length_b   1.000
_cell.length_c   1.000
_cell.angle_alpha   90.00
_cell.angle_beta   90.00
_cell.angle_gamma   90.00
#
_symmetry.space_group_name_H-M   'P 1'
#
loop_
_entity.id
_entity.type
_entity.pdbx_description
1 polymer ?
#
loop_
_entity_poly.entity_id
_entity_poly.type
_entity_poly.pdbx_seq_one_letter_code
_entity_poly.pdbx_strand_id
1 'polypeptide(L)'
;MAAHQEDVETLVAERAYEAGFVTDLESDTVAPGLDEDVIRFISAKKDEPEWMLDWRLEAFRQWKQMRTPKWPHLHYKPIDYQAISYYSAPKSAKDKPKSLDEVDPKLLETYEKLGIPLREQEMLAGVEGATYPTSNSNVAVDAVFDSVSVATTFKQKLADAGVIFCSISEAIREHPELVKKYLGSVVPRGDNFFAGLNSAVFTDGSFVYIPKGVKCPMELSTYFRINAENTGQFERTLIIAEPGSHVSYLEGCTAPQRDENQLHAAVVELVAEEDAEIKYSTVQNWYPGDENGNGGIFNFVTKRGDCRGDRSKISWTQVETGSAITWKYPSCVLNGNDSVGEFYSVAVTRGMQQADTGTKMIHVGKNTKSTIIAKGISAARGEQSYRGLVKILPSANNARNFTQCDSLLIGDKCGAHTVPYIEVKNNSSRVEHEATTSKVDDDQMFYCRQRGLDPEESVSLIVNGFCKEVLKELPMEFAVEAQKLLSVSLEGSVG
;
A
#
# COMPACT_ATOMS: atom_id res chain seq x y z
N MET A 1 6.35 33.76 -29.03
CA MET A 1 6.93 32.45 -28.63
C MET A 1 7.32 32.42 -27.15
N ALA A 2 7.81 33.50 -26.54
CA ALA A 2 8.13 33.54 -25.09
C ALA A 2 6.90 33.48 -24.15
N ALA A 3 5.78 34.12 -24.50
CA ALA A 3 4.57 34.13 -23.67
C ALA A 3 3.85 32.75 -23.59
N HIS A 4 4.10 31.85 -24.55
CA HIS A 4 3.53 30.49 -24.50
C HIS A 4 4.33 29.53 -23.64
N GLN A 5 5.60 29.84 -23.39
CA GLN A 5 6.49 29.02 -22.57
C GLN A 5 6.29 29.31 -21.09
N GLU A 6 6.09 30.57 -20.69
CA GLU A 6 5.72 30.96 -19.31
C GLU A 6 4.36 30.38 -18.90
N ASP A 7 3.36 30.32 -19.79
CA ASP A 7 2.06 29.72 -19.48
C ASP A 7 2.14 28.19 -19.30
N VAL A 8 3.03 27.50 -20.02
CA VAL A 8 3.23 26.06 -19.89
C VAL A 8 4.06 25.73 -18.63
N GLU A 9 5.08 26.51 -18.29
CA GLU A 9 5.85 26.34 -17.06
C GLU A 9 4.99 26.64 -15.82
N THR A 10 4.12 27.64 -15.85
CA THR A 10 3.17 27.95 -14.77
C THR A 10 2.12 26.84 -14.64
N LEU A 11 1.59 26.32 -15.75
CA LEU A 11 0.66 25.18 -15.76
C LEU A 11 1.29 23.86 -15.31
N VAL A 12 2.58 23.67 -15.56
CA VAL A 12 3.34 22.49 -15.09
C VAL A 12 3.69 22.64 -13.61
N ALA A 13 4.05 23.84 -13.15
CA ALA A 13 4.29 24.13 -11.74
C ALA A 13 3.00 24.07 -10.89
N GLU A 14 1.86 24.54 -11.42
CA GLU A 14 0.55 24.41 -10.77
C GLU A 14 0.04 22.95 -10.77
N ARG A 15 0.43 22.13 -11.74
CA ARG A 15 0.18 20.67 -11.77
C ARG A 15 1.15 19.86 -10.94
N ALA A 16 2.21 20.48 -10.41
CA ALA A 16 3.14 19.84 -9.52
C ALA A 16 2.40 19.48 -8.22
N TYR A 17 1.95 18.23 -8.13
CA TYR A 17 1.48 17.60 -6.93
C TYR A 17 0.03 17.89 -6.50
N GLU A 18 -0.94 17.65 -7.37
CA GLU A 18 -2.38 17.63 -7.01
C GLU A 18 -2.70 16.65 -5.83
N ALA A 19 -1.87 15.63 -5.62
CA ALA A 19 -2.05 14.67 -4.52
C ALA A 19 -1.69 15.21 -3.10
N GLY A 20 -0.96 16.33 -3.01
CA GLY A 20 -0.52 16.93 -1.74
C GLY A 20 -1.46 17.98 -1.13
N PHE A 21 -2.67 18.18 -1.66
CA PHE A 21 -3.60 19.17 -1.14
C PHE A 21 -4.17 18.79 0.23
N VAL A 22 -4.40 19.79 1.10
CA VAL A 22 -5.11 19.63 2.37
C VAL A 22 -6.61 19.82 2.12
N THR A 23 -7.43 18.89 2.60
CA THR A 23 -8.88 19.04 2.60
C THR A 23 -9.30 19.59 3.96
N ASP A 24 -9.84 20.82 3.98
CA ASP A 24 -10.30 21.50 5.20
C ASP A 24 -11.71 21.00 5.60
N LEU A 25 -11.79 19.70 5.92
CA LEU A 25 -12.99 19.07 6.48
C LEU A 25 -12.91 19.09 8.00
N GLU A 26 -13.99 19.52 8.66
CA GLU A 26 -14.10 19.36 10.11
C GLU A 26 -14.12 17.88 10.49
N SER A 27 -13.17 17.45 11.32
CA SER A 27 -13.06 16.07 11.80
C SER A 27 -13.34 15.97 13.30
N ASP A 28 -13.93 14.83 13.70
CA ASP A 28 -14.09 14.42 15.10
C ASP A 28 -12.87 13.56 15.46
N THR A 29 -11.94 14.13 16.22
CA THR A 29 -10.68 13.46 16.61
C THR A 29 -10.66 13.15 18.10
N VAL A 30 -10.13 11.98 18.47
CA VAL A 30 -9.86 11.65 19.86
C VAL A 30 -8.58 12.37 20.33
N ALA A 31 -8.52 12.74 21.60
CA ALA A 31 -7.30 13.31 22.18
C ALA A 31 -6.10 12.36 22.01
N PRO A 32 -4.87 12.88 21.78
CA PRO A 32 -3.67 12.06 21.71
C PRO A 32 -3.49 11.18 22.95
N GLY A 33 -2.93 9.99 22.74
CA GLY A 33 -2.64 9.00 23.76
C GLY A 33 -3.15 7.63 23.42
N LEU A 34 -2.55 6.59 23.99
CA LEU A 34 -2.93 5.21 23.78
C LEU A 34 -3.00 4.44 25.09
N ASP A 35 -4.22 4.08 25.47
CA ASP A 35 -4.56 3.23 26.59
C ASP A 35 -5.78 2.34 26.29
N GLU A 36 -6.27 1.58 27.27
CA GLU A 36 -7.45 0.74 27.07
C GLU A 36 -8.74 1.55 26.84
N ASP A 37 -8.84 2.78 27.34
CA ASP A 37 -10.03 3.62 27.18
C ASP A 37 -10.13 4.13 25.74
N VAL A 38 -9.02 4.50 25.11
CA VAL A 38 -8.98 4.83 23.68
C VAL A 38 -9.38 3.64 22.82
N ILE A 39 -8.97 2.42 23.15
CA ILE A 39 -9.37 1.22 22.44
C ILE A 39 -10.87 0.95 22.58
N ARG A 40 -11.43 1.09 23.78
CA ARG A 40 -12.86 0.98 24.03
C ARG A 40 -13.65 2.04 23.27
N PHE A 41 -13.11 3.27 23.20
CA PHE A 41 -13.70 4.35 22.42
C PHE A 41 -13.75 4.01 20.92
N ILE A 42 -12.64 3.54 20.34
CA ILE A 42 -12.60 3.12 18.92
C ILE A 42 -13.65 2.03 18.66
N SER A 43 -13.69 0.99 19.50
CA SER A 43 -14.63 -0.12 19.36
C SER A 43 -16.09 0.35 19.47
N ALA A 44 -16.40 1.26 20.40
CA ALA A 44 -17.73 1.84 20.54
C ALA A 44 -18.12 2.72 19.35
N LYS A 45 -17.20 3.53 18.81
CA LYS A 45 -17.44 4.37 17.62
C LYS A 45 -17.72 3.54 16.36
N LYS A 46 -17.14 2.34 16.27
CA LYS A 46 -17.32 1.40 15.16
C LYS A 46 -18.48 0.42 15.37
N ASP A 47 -19.20 0.52 16.49
CA ASP A 47 -20.29 -0.38 16.86
C ASP A 47 -19.86 -1.86 16.77
N GLU A 48 -18.69 -2.17 17.34
CA GLU A 48 -18.11 -3.49 17.27
C GLU A 48 -18.70 -4.44 18.30
N PRO A 49 -18.87 -5.72 17.97
CA PRO A 49 -19.28 -6.74 18.93
C PRO A 49 -18.20 -7.00 19.98
N GLU A 50 -18.61 -7.46 21.18
CA GLU A 50 -17.76 -7.68 22.35
C GLU A 50 -16.49 -8.51 22.05
N TRP A 51 -16.61 -9.57 21.22
CA TRP A 51 -15.47 -10.40 20.85
C TRP A 51 -14.37 -9.61 20.13
N MET A 52 -14.72 -8.56 19.39
CA MET A 52 -13.74 -7.73 18.68
C MET A 52 -13.05 -6.78 19.66
N LEU A 53 -13.77 -6.22 20.61
CA LEU A 53 -13.17 -5.43 21.69
C LEU A 53 -12.17 -6.28 22.51
N ASP A 54 -12.54 -7.50 22.86
CA ASP A 54 -11.66 -8.42 23.60
C ASP A 54 -10.38 -8.72 22.79
N TRP A 55 -10.53 -8.95 21.49
CA TRP A 55 -9.43 -9.20 20.57
C TRP A 55 -8.44 -8.00 20.54
N ARG A 56 -8.96 -6.77 20.51
CA ARG A 56 -8.18 -5.53 20.53
C ARG A 56 -7.43 -5.32 21.86
N LEU A 57 -8.14 -5.49 22.95
CA LEU A 57 -7.55 -5.33 24.29
C LEU A 57 -6.43 -6.34 24.54
N GLU A 58 -6.61 -7.58 24.10
CA GLU A 58 -5.56 -8.59 24.18
C GLU A 58 -4.36 -8.23 23.30
N ALA A 59 -4.59 -7.74 22.07
CA ALA A 59 -3.54 -7.24 21.19
C ALA A 59 -2.74 -6.09 21.85
N PHE A 60 -3.42 -5.14 22.47
CA PHE A 60 -2.79 -4.04 23.16
C PHE A 60 -1.92 -4.50 24.35
N ARG A 61 -2.42 -5.42 25.17
CA ARG A 61 -1.65 -5.98 26.29
C ARG A 61 -0.41 -6.71 25.83
N GLN A 62 -0.48 -7.44 24.72
CA GLN A 62 0.67 -8.08 24.09
C GLN A 62 1.65 -7.03 23.54
N TRP A 63 1.15 -6.02 22.82
CA TRP A 63 1.95 -4.95 22.24
C TRP A 63 2.77 -4.19 23.29
N LYS A 64 2.19 -3.90 24.48
CA LYS A 64 2.89 -3.23 25.58
C LYS A 64 4.13 -4.00 26.07
N GLN A 65 4.22 -5.28 25.81
CA GLN A 65 5.38 -6.12 26.18
C GLN A 65 6.42 -6.20 25.05
N MET A 66 6.08 -5.73 23.84
CA MET A 66 6.97 -5.74 22.69
C MET A 66 7.95 -4.56 22.72
N ARG A 67 9.02 -4.70 21.96
CA ARG A 67 10.00 -3.64 21.74
C ARG A 67 10.05 -3.29 20.26
N THR A 68 10.20 -1.99 19.96
CA THR A 68 10.46 -1.53 18.60
C THR A 68 11.72 -2.21 18.06
N PRO A 69 11.65 -2.87 16.91
CA PRO A 69 12.81 -3.52 16.30
C PRO A 69 13.91 -2.51 15.95
N LYS A 70 15.17 -2.94 16.06
CA LYS A 70 16.36 -2.12 15.79
C LYS A 70 17.22 -2.67 14.64
N TRP A 71 16.75 -3.72 13.97
CA TRP A 71 17.50 -4.40 12.91
C TRP A 71 17.36 -3.76 11.52
N PRO A 72 16.29 -2.98 11.17
CA PRO A 72 16.23 -2.30 9.90
C PRO A 72 17.33 -1.26 9.75
N HIS A 73 17.76 -1.04 8.53
CA HIS A 73 18.74 -0.01 8.19
C HIS A 73 18.03 1.35 8.00
N LEU A 74 17.38 1.80 9.08
CA LEU A 74 16.59 3.02 9.13
C LEU A 74 17.01 3.86 10.34
N HIS A 75 17.17 5.15 10.13
CA HIS A 75 17.57 6.11 11.17
C HIS A 75 16.49 7.19 11.28
N TYR A 76 15.70 7.13 12.32
CA TYR A 76 14.64 8.11 12.59
C TYR A 76 14.51 8.39 14.09
N LYS A 77 13.93 9.53 14.43
CA LYS A 77 13.66 9.89 15.84
C LYS A 77 12.66 8.89 16.44
N PRO A 78 12.84 8.50 17.72
CA PRO A 78 11.86 7.65 18.41
C PRO A 78 10.45 8.23 18.27
N ILE A 79 9.48 7.36 17.98
CA ILE A 79 8.07 7.75 17.87
C ILE A 79 7.50 7.84 19.29
N ASP A 80 6.87 8.97 19.61
CA ASP A 80 6.06 9.13 20.82
C ASP A 80 4.63 8.65 20.55
N TYR A 81 4.32 7.43 20.94
CA TYR A 81 2.99 6.85 20.77
C TYR A 81 1.92 7.51 21.64
N GLN A 82 2.29 8.35 22.62
CA GLN A 82 1.35 9.11 23.43
C GLN A 82 1.01 10.49 22.82
N ALA A 83 1.75 10.94 21.83
CA ALA A 83 1.50 12.16 21.09
C ALA A 83 0.59 11.96 19.86
N ILE A 84 0.21 10.74 19.54
CA ILE A 84 -0.60 10.39 18.36
C ILE A 84 -2.08 10.29 18.75
N SER A 85 -2.97 10.85 17.92
CA SER A 85 -4.41 10.54 17.94
C SER A 85 -4.68 9.25 17.13
N TYR A 86 -5.44 8.33 17.69
CA TYR A 86 -5.71 7.01 17.11
C TYR A 86 -7.07 6.88 16.42
N TYR A 87 -7.82 7.96 16.37
CA TYR A 87 -9.10 8.01 15.66
C TYR A 87 -9.38 9.43 15.17
N SER A 88 -9.71 9.53 13.89
CA SER A 88 -10.23 10.74 13.27
C SER A 88 -11.28 10.36 12.24
N ALA A 89 -12.39 11.04 12.21
CA ALA A 89 -13.45 10.84 11.23
C ALA A 89 -13.99 12.19 10.77
N PRO A 90 -14.33 12.35 9.48
CA PRO A 90 -15.08 13.50 9.02
C PRO A 90 -16.40 13.61 9.81
N LYS A 91 -16.81 14.81 10.21
CA LYS A 91 -18.13 15.01 10.82
C LYS A 91 -19.19 14.62 9.81
N SER A 92 -19.96 13.57 10.08
CA SER A 92 -21.05 13.13 9.21
C SER A 92 -22.15 14.20 9.19
N ALA A 93 -22.62 14.59 8.00
CA ALA A 93 -23.89 15.28 7.85
C ALA A 93 -25.02 14.38 8.38
N LYS A 94 -25.88 14.90 9.25
CA LYS A 94 -26.98 14.13 9.87
C LYS A 94 -28.03 13.66 8.87
N ASP A 95 -28.10 14.32 7.70
CA ASP A 95 -29.05 14.00 6.62
C ASP A 95 -28.28 13.71 5.35
N LYS A 96 -28.74 12.69 4.62
CA LYS A 96 -28.18 12.38 3.29
C LYS A 96 -28.49 13.51 2.32
N PRO A 97 -27.49 14.04 1.59
CA PRO A 97 -27.74 15.07 0.57
C PRO A 97 -28.64 14.54 -0.55
N LYS A 98 -29.50 15.39 -1.08
CA LYS A 98 -30.39 15.05 -2.23
C LYS A 98 -29.74 15.28 -3.57
N SER A 99 -28.69 16.08 -3.61
CA SER A 99 -27.90 16.35 -4.83
C SER A 99 -26.47 16.72 -4.45
N LEU A 100 -25.55 16.75 -5.43
CA LEU A 100 -24.18 17.23 -5.21
C LEU A 100 -24.12 18.69 -4.73
N ASP A 101 -25.13 19.51 -5.06
CA ASP A 101 -25.20 20.90 -4.61
C ASP A 101 -25.40 21.04 -3.09
N GLU A 102 -25.87 20.00 -2.42
CA GLU A 102 -26.04 19.95 -0.95
C GLU A 102 -24.80 19.31 -0.25
N VAL A 103 -23.85 18.80 -1.03
CA VAL A 103 -22.59 18.23 -0.51
C VAL A 103 -21.61 19.37 -0.22
N ASP A 104 -20.78 19.20 0.83
CA ASP A 104 -19.73 20.17 1.14
C ASP A 104 -18.86 20.42 -0.12
N PRO A 105 -18.79 21.66 -0.62
CA PRO A 105 -18.00 21.99 -1.79
C PRO A 105 -16.53 21.56 -1.70
N LYS A 106 -15.96 21.53 -0.50
CA LYS A 106 -14.59 21.09 -0.24
C LYS A 106 -14.42 19.58 -0.46
N LEU A 107 -15.46 18.81 -0.16
CA LEU A 107 -15.46 17.36 -0.43
C LEU A 107 -15.54 17.10 -1.93
N LEU A 108 -16.36 17.84 -2.67
CA LEU A 108 -16.46 17.76 -4.13
C LEU A 108 -15.14 18.17 -4.79
N GLU A 109 -14.55 19.27 -4.36
CA GLU A 109 -13.23 19.70 -4.85
C GLU A 109 -12.16 18.60 -4.60
N THR A 110 -12.26 17.91 -3.48
CA THR A 110 -11.39 16.75 -3.16
C THR A 110 -11.60 15.62 -4.16
N TYR A 111 -12.85 15.30 -4.49
CA TYR A 111 -13.18 14.26 -5.47
C TYR A 111 -12.69 14.63 -6.87
N GLU A 112 -12.84 15.89 -7.29
CA GLU A 112 -12.30 16.39 -8.55
C GLU A 112 -10.77 16.27 -8.62
N LYS A 113 -10.07 16.70 -7.56
CA LYS A 113 -8.61 16.60 -7.48
C LYS A 113 -8.11 15.15 -7.48
N LEU A 114 -8.91 14.21 -6.98
CA LEU A 114 -8.63 12.78 -7.04
C LEU A 114 -8.99 12.17 -8.42
N GLY A 115 -9.55 12.96 -9.34
CA GLY A 115 -9.98 12.49 -10.65
C GLY A 115 -11.19 11.55 -10.61
N ILE A 116 -11.99 11.60 -9.54
CA ILE A 116 -13.18 10.76 -9.39
C ILE A 116 -14.28 11.29 -10.31
N PRO A 117 -14.85 10.47 -11.21
CA PRO A 117 -15.93 10.90 -12.11
C PRO A 117 -17.15 11.44 -11.36
N LEU A 118 -17.84 12.48 -11.87
CA LEU A 118 -18.97 13.15 -11.22
C LEU A 118 -20.06 12.19 -10.70
N ARG A 119 -20.38 11.14 -11.46
CA ARG A 119 -21.38 10.13 -11.04
C ARG A 119 -20.92 9.24 -9.89
N GLU A 120 -19.64 9.00 -9.80
CA GLU A 120 -19.04 8.31 -8.65
C GLU A 120 -18.98 9.24 -7.44
N GLN A 121 -18.79 10.54 -7.67
CA GLN A 121 -18.87 11.56 -6.61
C GLN A 121 -20.26 11.62 -5.98
N GLU A 122 -21.35 11.51 -6.75
CA GLU A 122 -22.72 11.44 -6.23
C GLU A 122 -22.90 10.27 -5.24
N MET A 123 -22.37 9.12 -5.58
CA MET A 123 -22.43 7.93 -4.73
C MET A 123 -21.53 8.03 -3.51
N LEU A 124 -20.30 8.51 -3.68
CA LEU A 124 -19.34 8.72 -2.62
C LEU A 124 -19.81 9.79 -1.63
N ALA A 125 -20.55 10.78 -2.10
CA ALA A 125 -21.20 11.79 -1.27
C ALA A 125 -22.50 11.32 -0.59
N GLY A 126 -22.97 10.10 -0.90
CA GLY A 126 -24.20 9.52 -0.33
C GLY A 126 -25.48 10.18 -0.83
N VAL A 127 -25.49 10.78 -2.03
CA VAL A 127 -26.66 11.45 -2.61
C VAL A 127 -27.83 10.48 -2.74
N GLU A 128 -29.02 10.90 -2.29
CA GLU A 128 -30.22 10.10 -2.30
C GLU A 128 -30.65 9.78 -3.76
N GLY A 129 -30.80 8.50 -4.10
CA GLY A 129 -31.22 8.05 -5.44
C GLY A 129 -30.12 7.99 -6.49
N ALA A 130 -28.86 8.23 -6.13
CA ALA A 130 -27.72 8.00 -7.01
C ALA A 130 -27.72 6.54 -7.51
N THR A 131 -27.72 6.36 -8.83
CA THR A 131 -27.73 5.03 -9.47
C THR A 131 -26.35 4.73 -10.04
N TYR A 132 -25.98 3.47 -9.99
CA TYR A 132 -24.71 3.01 -10.57
C TYR A 132 -24.57 3.46 -12.03
N PRO A 133 -23.41 4.02 -12.39
CA PRO A 133 -23.18 4.38 -13.79
C PRO A 133 -23.25 3.12 -14.65
N THR A 134 -23.96 3.20 -15.75
CA THR A 134 -23.92 2.20 -16.83
C THR A 134 -22.62 2.31 -17.66
N SER A 135 -21.61 3.00 -17.14
CA SER A 135 -20.34 3.21 -17.81
C SER A 135 -19.48 1.94 -17.79
N ASN A 136 -18.62 1.81 -18.80
CA ASN A 136 -17.68 0.71 -18.99
C ASN A 136 -16.52 0.69 -17.95
N SER A 137 -16.68 1.25 -16.78
CA SER A 137 -15.68 1.11 -15.70
C SER A 137 -15.63 -0.34 -15.24
N ASN A 138 -14.44 -0.94 -15.31
CA ASN A 138 -14.15 -2.30 -14.84
C ASN A 138 -13.51 -2.31 -13.46
N VAL A 139 -13.58 -1.20 -12.71
CA VAL A 139 -12.98 -1.06 -11.38
C VAL A 139 -14.04 -0.68 -10.37
N ALA A 140 -14.15 -1.46 -9.28
CA ALA A 140 -14.92 -1.09 -8.11
C ALA A 140 -14.00 -0.38 -7.10
N VAL A 141 -14.42 0.77 -6.59
CA VAL A 141 -13.63 1.64 -5.73
C VAL A 141 -14.25 1.74 -4.34
N ASP A 142 -13.42 1.64 -3.31
CA ASP A 142 -13.70 2.04 -1.93
C ASP A 142 -12.81 3.23 -1.56
N ALA A 143 -13.35 4.21 -0.84
CA ALA A 143 -12.60 5.39 -0.41
C ALA A 143 -12.59 5.48 1.11
N VAL A 144 -11.39 5.53 1.68
CA VAL A 144 -11.16 5.62 3.13
C VAL A 144 -10.47 6.94 3.45
N PHE A 145 -11.14 7.78 4.26
CA PHE A 145 -10.59 9.02 4.79
C PHE A 145 -10.31 8.87 6.28
N ASP A 146 -9.05 9.07 6.68
CA ASP A 146 -8.57 8.88 8.04
C ASP A 146 -9.02 7.51 8.61
N SER A 147 -10.03 7.52 9.48
CA SER A 147 -10.48 6.30 10.18
C SER A 147 -11.79 5.71 9.66
N VAL A 148 -12.33 6.19 8.52
CA VAL A 148 -13.68 5.79 8.07
C VAL A 148 -13.74 5.56 6.56
N SER A 149 -14.28 4.41 6.15
CA SER A 149 -14.73 4.20 4.77
C SER A 149 -15.97 5.06 4.50
N VAL A 150 -15.88 5.93 3.50
CA VAL A 150 -16.95 6.86 3.16
C VAL A 150 -17.90 6.32 2.10
N ALA A 151 -17.43 5.46 1.21
CA ALA A 151 -18.30 4.74 0.26
C ALA A 151 -17.60 3.61 -0.50
N THR A 152 -18.39 2.62 -0.94
CA THR A 152 -17.96 1.53 -1.81
C THR A 152 -18.85 1.48 -3.05
N THR A 153 -18.25 1.50 -4.25
CA THR A 153 -18.97 1.45 -5.53
C THR A 153 -19.29 0.01 -5.97
N PHE A 154 -20.26 -0.17 -6.87
CA PHE A 154 -20.62 -1.46 -7.49
C PHE A 154 -20.99 -2.60 -6.54
N LYS A 155 -21.38 -2.31 -5.29
CA LYS A 155 -21.77 -3.35 -4.29
C LYS A 155 -22.78 -4.36 -4.84
N GLN A 156 -23.81 -3.92 -5.57
CA GLN A 156 -24.86 -4.82 -6.09
C GLN A 156 -24.30 -5.78 -7.15
N LYS A 157 -23.51 -5.27 -8.12
CA LYS A 157 -22.94 -6.11 -9.18
C LYS A 157 -21.97 -7.17 -8.61
N LEU A 158 -21.23 -6.82 -7.55
CA LEU A 158 -20.35 -7.74 -6.84
C LEU A 158 -21.18 -8.76 -6.03
N ALA A 159 -22.24 -8.31 -5.35
CA ALA A 159 -23.13 -9.16 -4.59
C ALA A 159 -23.86 -10.17 -5.49
N ASP A 160 -24.26 -9.79 -6.71
CA ASP A 160 -24.87 -10.68 -7.71
C ASP A 160 -23.92 -11.83 -8.11
N ALA A 161 -22.61 -11.60 -8.06
CA ALA A 161 -21.58 -12.62 -8.23
C ALA A 161 -21.24 -13.38 -6.92
N GLY A 162 -21.85 -13.00 -5.80
CA GLY A 162 -21.56 -13.51 -4.47
C GLY A 162 -20.27 -12.98 -3.85
N VAL A 163 -19.66 -11.96 -4.46
CA VAL A 163 -18.44 -11.31 -3.96
C VAL A 163 -18.81 -10.32 -2.86
N ILE A 164 -18.10 -10.38 -1.73
CA ILE A 164 -18.20 -9.39 -0.67
C ILE A 164 -17.01 -8.43 -0.84
N PHE A 165 -17.30 -7.14 -1.01
CA PHE A 165 -16.32 -6.06 -0.98
C PHE A 165 -16.90 -4.91 -0.17
N CYS A 166 -16.37 -4.70 1.02
CA CYS A 166 -16.82 -3.68 1.96
C CYS A 166 -15.68 -3.27 2.90
N SER A 167 -15.94 -2.28 3.75
CA SER A 167 -14.99 -1.95 4.80
C SER A 167 -14.85 -3.10 5.81
N ILE A 168 -13.69 -3.22 6.45
CA ILE A 168 -13.48 -4.23 7.50
C ILE A 168 -14.42 -3.98 8.70
N SER A 169 -14.76 -2.73 8.99
CA SER A 169 -15.72 -2.37 10.03
C SER A 169 -17.14 -2.88 9.73
N GLU A 170 -17.58 -2.80 8.47
CA GLU A 170 -18.84 -3.40 8.01
C GLU A 170 -18.77 -4.93 8.12
N ALA A 171 -17.69 -5.54 7.66
CA ALA A 171 -17.53 -7.00 7.72
C ALA A 171 -17.53 -7.57 9.14
N ILE A 172 -16.96 -6.86 10.11
CA ILE A 172 -16.99 -7.27 11.54
C ILE A 172 -18.42 -7.38 12.05
N ARG A 173 -19.35 -6.53 11.61
CA ARG A 173 -20.76 -6.53 12.01
C ARG A 173 -21.62 -7.47 11.17
N GLU A 174 -21.46 -7.42 9.84
CA GLU A 174 -22.35 -8.11 8.88
C GLU A 174 -21.90 -9.55 8.58
N HIS A 175 -20.59 -9.83 8.67
CA HIS A 175 -19.97 -11.12 8.35
C HIS A 175 -19.06 -11.65 9.47
N PRO A 176 -19.49 -11.62 10.75
CA PRO A 176 -18.64 -11.92 11.91
C PRO A 176 -18.00 -13.31 11.86
N GLU A 177 -18.68 -14.31 11.30
CA GLU A 177 -18.16 -15.68 11.24
C GLU A 177 -16.96 -15.80 10.28
N LEU A 178 -17.00 -15.07 9.13
CA LEU A 178 -15.86 -15.01 8.22
C LEU A 178 -14.70 -14.26 8.86
N VAL A 179 -14.97 -13.11 9.47
CA VAL A 179 -13.93 -12.32 10.11
C VAL A 179 -13.27 -13.08 11.26
N LYS A 180 -14.03 -13.72 12.14
CA LYS A 180 -13.50 -14.55 13.23
C LYS A 180 -12.62 -15.69 12.73
N LYS A 181 -12.99 -16.31 11.60
CA LYS A 181 -12.23 -17.42 11.02
C LYS A 181 -10.86 -16.98 10.47
N TYR A 182 -10.80 -15.81 9.86
CA TYR A 182 -9.63 -15.42 9.06
C TYR A 182 -8.80 -14.29 9.65
N LEU A 183 -9.37 -13.35 10.42
CA LEU A 183 -8.65 -12.22 11.02
C LEU A 183 -7.55 -12.71 11.95
N GLY A 184 -6.32 -12.29 11.70
CA GLY A 184 -5.15 -12.69 12.47
C GLY A 184 -4.65 -14.11 12.16
N SER A 185 -5.24 -14.81 11.17
CA SER A 185 -4.82 -16.16 10.78
C SER A 185 -3.52 -16.17 9.99
N VAL A 186 -3.20 -15.07 9.32
CA VAL A 186 -1.97 -14.89 8.52
C VAL A 186 -1.02 -13.89 9.17
N VAL A 187 -1.57 -12.83 9.78
CA VAL A 187 -0.82 -11.87 10.60
C VAL A 187 -1.35 -11.92 12.03
N PRO A 188 -0.83 -12.83 12.88
CA PRO A 188 -1.25 -12.89 14.27
C PRO A 188 -0.90 -11.59 15.03
N ARG A 189 -1.62 -11.31 16.11
CA ARG A 189 -1.44 -10.11 16.96
C ARG A 189 0.01 -9.88 17.42
N GLY A 190 0.79 -10.94 17.53
CA GLY A 190 2.19 -10.93 17.94
C GLY A 190 3.21 -11.03 16.80
N ASP A 191 2.82 -10.86 15.52
CA ASP A 191 3.74 -11.00 14.36
C ASP A 191 4.96 -10.07 14.48
N ASN A 192 4.71 -8.80 14.73
CA ASN A 192 5.74 -7.79 15.00
C ASN A 192 5.14 -6.59 15.74
N PHE A 193 6.00 -5.66 16.17
CA PHE A 193 5.61 -4.49 16.94
C PHE A 193 4.49 -3.65 16.29
N PHE A 194 4.62 -3.33 14.99
CA PHE A 194 3.65 -2.48 14.28
C PHE A 194 2.37 -3.24 13.92
N ALA A 195 2.44 -4.54 13.66
CA ALA A 195 1.27 -5.37 13.48
C ALA A 195 0.49 -5.55 14.81
N GLY A 196 1.19 -5.63 15.93
CA GLY A 196 0.58 -5.63 17.27
C GLY A 196 -0.12 -4.33 17.58
N LEU A 197 0.52 -3.18 17.29
CA LEU A 197 -0.11 -1.87 17.40
C LEU A 197 -1.35 -1.76 16.52
N ASN A 198 -1.22 -2.08 15.22
CA ASN A 198 -2.35 -2.09 14.29
C ASN A 198 -3.48 -2.95 14.82
N SER A 199 -3.20 -4.16 15.30
CA SER A 199 -4.21 -5.06 15.83
C SER A 199 -5.03 -4.45 16.97
N ALA A 200 -4.42 -3.60 17.80
CA ALA A 200 -5.13 -2.91 18.88
C ALA A 200 -6.00 -1.76 18.39
N VAL A 201 -5.53 -0.99 17.38
CA VAL A 201 -6.10 0.33 17.05
C VAL A 201 -6.57 0.50 15.60
N PHE A 202 -6.53 -0.53 14.74
CA PHE A 202 -6.98 -0.34 13.36
C PHE A 202 -8.42 0.17 13.32
N THR A 203 -8.67 1.13 12.44
CA THR A 203 -9.94 1.85 12.41
C THR A 203 -10.77 1.49 11.20
N ASP A 204 -10.13 1.27 10.05
CA ASP A 204 -10.79 0.73 8.86
C ASP A 204 -9.81 -0.02 7.95
N GLY A 205 -10.23 -0.33 6.76
CA GLY A 205 -9.53 -1.10 5.74
C GLY A 205 -10.51 -1.91 4.93
N SER A 206 -10.03 -2.78 4.05
CA SER A 206 -10.88 -3.52 3.13
C SER A 206 -11.09 -4.96 3.56
N PHE A 207 -12.32 -5.43 3.41
CA PHE A 207 -12.68 -6.83 3.49
C PHE A 207 -13.13 -7.32 2.12
N VAL A 208 -12.48 -8.39 1.62
CA VAL A 208 -12.81 -9.01 0.33
C VAL A 208 -12.96 -10.51 0.51
N TYR A 209 -14.10 -11.03 0.07
CA TYR A 209 -14.35 -12.47 0.02
C TYR A 209 -14.83 -12.88 -1.36
N ILE A 210 -14.08 -13.77 -2.00
CA ILE A 210 -14.41 -14.30 -3.33
C ILE A 210 -14.85 -15.75 -3.18
N PRO A 211 -16.12 -16.08 -3.51
CA PRO A 211 -16.66 -17.43 -3.37
C PRO A 211 -15.96 -18.43 -4.30
N LYS A 212 -16.11 -19.71 -3.96
CA LYS A 212 -15.56 -20.82 -4.72
C LYS A 212 -15.91 -20.75 -6.21
N GLY A 213 -14.88 -20.85 -7.07
CA GLY A 213 -15.01 -20.86 -8.53
C GLY A 213 -15.35 -19.52 -9.17
N VAL A 214 -15.48 -18.45 -8.39
CA VAL A 214 -15.81 -17.12 -8.90
C VAL A 214 -14.55 -16.37 -9.33
N LYS A 215 -14.53 -15.90 -10.57
CA LYS A 215 -13.59 -14.88 -11.01
C LYS A 215 -14.23 -13.51 -10.77
N CYS A 216 -13.60 -12.68 -9.95
CA CYS A 216 -14.13 -11.36 -9.67
C CYS A 216 -14.42 -10.62 -10.98
N PRO A 217 -15.65 -10.11 -11.19
CA PRO A 217 -16.07 -9.56 -12.48
C PRO A 217 -15.41 -8.24 -12.85
N MET A 218 -14.67 -7.64 -11.92
CA MET A 218 -13.96 -6.38 -12.10
C MET A 218 -12.75 -6.30 -11.16
N GLU A 219 -11.86 -5.38 -11.41
CA GLU A 219 -10.80 -5.05 -10.47
C GLU A 219 -11.39 -4.33 -9.25
N LEU A 220 -10.83 -4.59 -8.08
CA LEU A 220 -11.19 -3.90 -6.84
C LEU A 220 -10.09 -2.91 -6.50
N SER A 221 -10.48 -1.73 -6.04
CA SER A 221 -9.53 -0.69 -5.64
C SER A 221 -9.95 -0.03 -4.34
N THR A 222 -8.99 0.28 -3.48
CA THR A 222 -9.22 1.11 -2.30
C THR A 222 -8.22 2.25 -2.26
N TYR A 223 -8.72 3.47 -2.07
CA TYR A 223 -7.90 4.66 -1.85
C TYR A 223 -7.92 5.04 -0.38
N PHE A 224 -6.75 5.10 0.22
CA PHE A 224 -6.53 5.56 1.58
C PHE A 224 -5.94 6.97 1.59
N ARG A 225 -6.56 7.86 2.34
CA ARG A 225 -6.10 9.23 2.49
C ARG A 225 -6.01 9.63 3.95
N ILE A 226 -4.82 10.01 4.38
CA ILE A 226 -4.61 10.70 5.65
C ILE A 226 -4.93 12.18 5.44
N ASN A 227 -5.76 12.77 6.27
CA ASN A 227 -6.11 14.20 6.17
C ASN A 227 -5.94 14.95 7.49
N ALA A 228 -6.26 14.34 8.63
CA ALA A 228 -6.20 15.00 9.94
C ALA A 228 -4.77 15.14 10.47
N GLU A 229 -4.50 16.27 11.18
CA GLU A 229 -3.22 16.55 11.83
C GLU A 229 -3.00 15.68 13.07
N ASN A 230 -1.75 15.37 13.38
CA ASN A 230 -1.36 14.60 14.57
C ASN A 230 -2.07 13.24 14.72
N THR A 231 -2.61 12.69 13.61
CA THR A 231 -3.27 11.39 13.60
C THR A 231 -2.39 10.32 13.00
N GLY A 232 -2.42 9.13 13.59
CA GLY A 232 -1.93 7.93 12.96
C GLY A 232 -3.02 7.30 12.08
N GLN A 233 -2.61 6.63 11.00
CA GLN A 233 -3.49 5.82 10.18
C GLN A 233 -3.16 4.34 10.34
N PHE A 234 -4.19 3.55 10.69
CA PHE A 234 -4.05 2.15 11.05
C PHE A 234 -5.08 1.33 10.27
N GLU A 235 -4.69 0.86 9.10
CA GLU A 235 -5.57 0.12 8.19
C GLU A 235 -5.36 -1.38 8.34
N ARG A 236 -6.45 -2.15 8.19
CA ARG A 236 -6.36 -3.61 8.14
C ARG A 236 -7.18 -4.17 6.98
N THR A 237 -6.49 -4.75 6.02
CA THR A 237 -7.10 -5.36 4.83
C THR A 237 -7.04 -6.88 4.94
N LEU A 238 -8.17 -7.54 4.68
CA LEU A 238 -8.30 -9.00 4.67
C LEU A 238 -8.94 -9.46 3.37
N ILE A 239 -8.21 -10.25 2.57
CA ILE A 239 -8.68 -10.79 1.30
C ILE A 239 -8.65 -12.31 1.34
N ILE A 240 -9.81 -12.92 1.07
CA ILE A 240 -10.00 -14.37 1.07
C ILE A 240 -10.45 -14.80 -0.32
N ALA A 241 -9.70 -15.67 -0.96
CA ALA A 241 -10.02 -16.29 -2.24
C ALA A 241 -10.27 -17.79 -2.02
N GLU A 242 -11.54 -18.19 -2.09
CA GLU A 242 -11.98 -19.57 -1.95
C GLU A 242 -11.53 -20.44 -3.15
N PRO A 243 -11.60 -21.78 -3.11
CA PRO A 243 -11.06 -22.64 -4.14
C PRO A 243 -11.50 -22.29 -5.57
N GLY A 244 -10.52 -22.16 -6.49
CA GLY A 244 -10.74 -21.87 -7.91
C GLY A 244 -11.18 -20.43 -8.19
N SER A 245 -11.06 -19.52 -7.22
CA SER A 245 -11.43 -18.11 -7.38
C SER A 245 -10.27 -17.24 -7.81
N HIS A 246 -10.58 -16.04 -8.32
CA HIS A 246 -9.58 -15.07 -8.77
C HIS A 246 -9.99 -13.65 -8.42
N VAL A 247 -9.04 -12.85 -7.93
CA VAL A 247 -9.23 -11.43 -7.66
C VAL A 247 -7.96 -10.61 -7.98
N SER A 248 -8.17 -9.44 -8.57
CA SER A 248 -7.18 -8.37 -8.67
C SER A 248 -7.62 -7.22 -7.77
N TYR A 249 -6.74 -6.81 -6.87
CA TYR A 249 -6.99 -5.74 -5.91
C TYR A 249 -5.85 -4.71 -5.95
N LEU A 250 -6.22 -3.44 -5.95
CA LEU A 250 -5.29 -2.33 -5.90
C LEU A 250 -5.49 -1.48 -4.65
N GLU A 251 -4.38 -1.08 -4.04
CA GLU A 251 -4.31 -0.12 -2.95
C GLU A 251 -3.60 1.15 -3.40
N GLY A 252 -4.29 2.28 -3.35
CA GLY A 252 -3.72 3.60 -3.53
C GLY A 252 -3.64 4.33 -2.19
N CYS A 253 -2.50 4.95 -1.87
CA CYS A 253 -2.33 5.69 -0.63
C CYS A 253 -1.71 7.06 -0.88
N THR A 254 -2.30 8.11 -0.29
CA THR A 254 -1.80 9.48 -0.38
C THR A 254 -1.92 10.21 0.96
N ALA A 255 -1.03 11.17 1.19
CA ALA A 255 -1.11 12.10 2.33
C ALA A 255 -0.74 13.52 1.92
N PRO A 256 -1.33 14.56 2.53
CA PRO A 256 -0.98 15.96 2.30
C PRO A 256 0.41 16.29 2.86
N GLN A 257 0.97 17.40 2.39
CA GLN A 257 2.21 17.95 2.91
C GLN A 257 1.98 18.55 4.30
N ARG A 258 2.75 18.09 5.30
CA ARG A 258 2.74 18.60 6.68
C ARG A 258 4.13 18.57 7.29
N ASP A 259 4.42 19.54 8.14
CA ASP A 259 5.72 19.68 8.82
C ASP A 259 5.91 18.66 9.97
N GLU A 260 4.91 17.84 10.23
CA GLU A 260 4.90 16.83 11.29
C GLU A 260 5.10 15.43 10.75
N ASN A 261 5.74 14.57 11.56
CA ASN A 261 5.82 13.15 11.23
C ASN A 261 4.49 12.47 11.55
N GLN A 262 3.90 11.80 10.58
CA GLN A 262 2.69 11.00 10.77
C GLN A 262 2.99 9.52 10.64
N LEU A 263 2.41 8.71 11.53
CA LEU A 263 2.58 7.26 11.53
C LEU A 263 1.47 6.60 10.70
N HIS A 264 1.89 5.88 9.66
CA HIS A 264 1.05 4.93 8.95
C HIS A 264 1.51 3.51 9.29
N ALA A 265 0.65 2.72 9.91
CA ALA A 265 0.94 1.34 10.25
C ALA A 265 -0.20 0.42 9.79
N ALA A 266 -0.07 -0.16 8.60
CA ALA A 266 -1.08 -1.00 8.00
C ALA A 266 -0.76 -2.50 8.10
N VAL A 267 -1.81 -3.32 8.07
CA VAL A 267 -1.71 -4.78 7.99
C VAL A 267 -2.56 -5.30 6.85
N VAL A 268 -1.99 -6.19 6.04
CA VAL A 268 -2.69 -6.90 4.97
C VAL A 268 -2.52 -8.40 5.14
N GLU A 269 -3.64 -9.11 5.12
CA GLU A 269 -3.73 -10.57 5.18
C GLU A 269 -4.38 -11.11 3.90
N LEU A 270 -3.68 -11.99 3.18
CA LEU A 270 -4.21 -12.67 2.01
C LEU A 270 -4.28 -14.17 2.25
N VAL A 271 -5.41 -14.77 1.93
CA VAL A 271 -5.63 -16.22 2.00
C VAL A 271 -6.04 -16.72 0.63
N ALA A 272 -5.23 -17.58 0.01
CA ALA A 272 -5.54 -18.23 -1.26
C ALA A 272 -5.70 -19.74 -1.05
N GLU A 273 -6.92 -20.23 -1.28
CA GLU A 273 -7.27 -21.66 -1.20
C GLU A 273 -6.88 -22.40 -2.50
N GLU A 274 -7.25 -23.67 -2.64
CA GLU A 274 -6.88 -24.50 -3.79
C GLU A 274 -7.25 -23.86 -5.15
N ASP A 275 -6.30 -23.80 -6.11
CA ASP A 275 -6.46 -23.17 -7.43
C ASP A 275 -6.89 -21.67 -7.38
N ALA A 276 -6.80 -21.01 -6.21
CA ALA A 276 -7.15 -19.61 -6.09
C ALA A 276 -5.97 -18.69 -6.46
N GLU A 277 -6.30 -17.51 -7.02
CA GLU A 277 -5.30 -16.51 -7.39
C GLU A 277 -5.69 -15.13 -6.82
N ILE A 278 -4.73 -14.50 -6.11
CA ILE A 278 -4.83 -13.13 -5.62
C ILE A 278 -3.70 -12.32 -6.23
N LYS A 279 -4.04 -11.28 -6.99
CA LYS A 279 -3.12 -10.23 -7.42
C LYS A 279 -3.35 -8.99 -6.57
N TYR A 280 -2.34 -8.59 -5.80
CA TYR A 280 -2.40 -7.41 -4.94
C TYR A 280 -1.39 -6.38 -5.39
N SER A 281 -1.88 -5.24 -5.83
CA SER A 281 -1.05 -4.12 -6.29
C SER A 281 -1.13 -2.95 -5.32
N THR A 282 -0.03 -2.22 -5.14
CA THR A 282 0.03 -1.00 -4.34
C THR A 282 0.76 0.09 -5.10
N VAL A 283 0.16 1.27 -5.15
CA VAL A 283 0.84 2.50 -5.60
C VAL A 283 0.74 3.50 -4.47
N GLN A 284 1.89 3.85 -3.88
CA GLN A 284 1.96 4.76 -2.74
C GLN A 284 2.69 6.04 -3.09
N ASN A 285 2.05 7.16 -2.77
CA ASN A 285 2.58 8.49 -2.96
C ASN A 285 2.39 9.31 -1.67
N TRP A 286 3.34 9.18 -0.77
CA TRP A 286 3.34 9.84 0.53
C TRP A 286 4.13 11.15 0.49
N TYR A 287 3.98 11.97 1.53
CA TYR A 287 4.80 13.16 1.72
C TYR A 287 6.15 12.79 2.37
N PRO A 288 7.28 13.20 1.78
CA PRO A 288 8.62 12.81 2.23
C PRO A 288 9.16 13.62 3.43
N GLY A 289 8.50 14.69 3.83
CA GLY A 289 9.08 15.71 4.69
C GLY A 289 9.77 16.83 3.89
N ASP A 290 10.30 17.80 4.62
CA ASP A 290 11.03 18.93 4.04
C ASP A 290 12.47 18.56 3.61
N GLU A 291 13.18 19.49 3.00
CA GLU A 291 14.58 19.30 2.54
C GLU A 291 15.57 19.02 3.69
N ASN A 292 15.20 19.34 4.93
CA ASN A 292 15.98 19.09 6.13
C ASN A 292 15.64 17.75 6.81
N GLY A 293 14.65 17.03 6.27
CA GLY A 293 14.16 15.75 6.81
C GLY A 293 13.22 15.90 8.00
N ASN A 294 12.54 17.05 8.14
CA ASN A 294 11.48 17.22 9.12
C ASN A 294 10.13 16.88 8.50
N GLY A 295 9.22 16.36 9.32
CA GLY A 295 7.90 15.95 8.85
C GLY A 295 7.93 14.67 8.00
N GLY A 296 6.85 14.44 7.28
CA GLY A 296 6.69 13.31 6.38
C GLY A 296 6.15 12.05 7.04
N ILE A 297 5.82 11.08 6.20
CA ILE A 297 5.14 9.85 6.62
C ILE A 297 6.14 8.78 7.04
N PHE A 298 5.91 8.18 8.21
CA PHE A 298 6.53 6.94 8.65
C PHE A 298 5.62 5.77 8.25
N ASN A 299 5.98 5.09 7.18
CA ASN A 299 5.18 4.07 6.52
C ASN A 299 5.66 2.66 6.91
N PHE A 300 5.05 2.08 7.95
CA PHE A 300 5.38 0.77 8.50
C PHE A 300 4.27 -0.24 8.19
N VAL A 301 4.47 -1.08 7.18
CA VAL A 301 3.43 -1.96 6.66
C VAL A 301 3.80 -3.43 6.78
N THR A 302 2.88 -4.22 7.32
CA THR A 302 2.98 -5.68 7.41
C THR A 302 2.02 -6.33 6.43
N LYS A 303 2.53 -6.94 5.37
CA LYS A 303 1.74 -7.69 4.37
C LYS A 303 2.14 -9.15 4.39
N ARG A 304 1.17 -10.07 4.54
CA ARG A 304 1.39 -11.51 4.54
C ARG A 304 0.37 -12.21 3.66
N GLY A 305 0.86 -13.12 2.83
CA GLY A 305 0.04 -14.00 2.02
C GLY A 305 0.27 -15.47 2.39
N ASP A 306 -0.82 -16.21 2.49
CA ASP A 306 -0.84 -17.64 2.72
C ASP A 306 -1.43 -18.34 1.49
N CYS A 307 -0.56 -18.97 0.69
CA CYS A 307 -0.94 -19.88 -0.38
C CYS A 307 -1.29 -21.23 0.25
N ARG A 308 -2.50 -21.31 0.83
CA ARG A 308 -2.97 -22.43 1.65
C ARG A 308 -3.24 -23.68 0.86
N GLY A 309 -3.91 -23.50 -0.27
CA GLY A 309 -4.34 -24.60 -1.12
C GLY A 309 -3.31 -24.97 -2.19
N ASP A 310 -3.42 -26.19 -2.72
CA ASP A 310 -2.61 -26.64 -3.84
C ASP A 310 -2.84 -25.76 -5.08
N ARG A 311 -1.78 -25.47 -5.86
CA ARG A 311 -1.81 -24.64 -7.07
C ARG A 311 -2.30 -23.20 -6.85
N SER A 312 -2.39 -22.74 -5.61
CA SER A 312 -2.75 -21.37 -5.30
C SER A 312 -1.64 -20.38 -5.68
N LYS A 313 -2.01 -19.14 -5.94
CA LYS A 313 -1.06 -18.10 -6.34
C LYS A 313 -1.34 -16.77 -5.64
N ILE A 314 -0.28 -16.15 -5.11
CA ILE A 314 -0.32 -14.77 -4.63
C ILE A 314 0.78 -13.97 -5.33
N SER A 315 0.39 -12.86 -5.95
CA SER A 315 1.30 -11.92 -6.61
C SER A 315 1.20 -10.55 -5.96
N TRP A 316 2.34 -10.06 -5.46
CA TRP A 316 2.49 -8.71 -4.93
C TRP A 316 3.17 -7.82 -5.97
N THR A 317 2.55 -6.70 -6.31
CA THR A 317 3.17 -5.63 -7.12
C THR A 317 3.14 -4.34 -6.34
N GLN A 318 4.27 -3.67 -6.17
CA GLN A 318 4.29 -2.42 -5.40
C GLN A 318 5.20 -1.36 -6.03
N VAL A 319 4.72 -0.11 -5.98
CA VAL A 319 5.47 1.10 -6.28
C VAL A 319 5.43 1.99 -5.06
N GLU A 320 6.59 2.17 -4.43
CA GLU A 320 6.76 2.90 -3.18
C GLU A 320 7.49 4.21 -3.46
N THR A 321 6.80 5.32 -3.27
CA THR A 321 7.38 6.66 -3.37
C THR A 321 6.95 7.53 -2.21
N GLY A 322 7.70 8.55 -1.92
CA GLY A 322 7.29 9.67 -1.09
C GLY A 322 7.62 9.53 0.39
N SER A 323 7.36 8.48 1.10
CA SER A 323 7.54 8.41 2.57
C SER A 323 8.90 8.91 3.06
N ALA A 324 8.92 9.60 4.21
CA ALA A 324 10.18 9.92 4.89
C ALA A 324 10.92 8.63 5.30
N ILE A 325 10.18 7.69 5.88
CA ILE A 325 10.68 6.37 6.28
C ILE A 325 9.73 5.31 5.75
N THR A 326 10.25 4.34 4.99
CA THR A 326 9.48 3.16 4.54
C THR A 326 10.06 1.89 5.14
N TRP A 327 9.20 1.09 5.78
CA TRP A 327 9.53 -0.24 6.26
C TRP A 327 8.44 -1.24 5.88
N LYS A 328 8.71 -2.05 4.86
CA LYS A 328 7.66 -2.87 4.24
C LYS A 328 8.22 -4.16 3.62
N TYR A 329 7.72 -5.30 4.11
CA TYR A 329 8.13 -6.63 3.64
C TYR A 329 6.90 -7.51 3.40
N PRO A 330 6.28 -7.47 2.21
CA PRO A 330 5.30 -8.47 1.83
C PRO A 330 5.89 -9.87 1.91
N SER A 331 5.07 -10.85 2.25
CA SER A 331 5.54 -12.24 2.29
C SER A 331 4.53 -13.20 1.69
N CYS A 332 5.02 -14.35 1.19
CA CYS A 332 4.20 -15.49 0.84
C CYS A 332 4.69 -16.72 1.60
N VAL A 333 3.77 -17.42 2.25
CA VAL A 333 3.97 -18.78 2.73
C VAL A 333 3.34 -19.72 1.72
N LEU A 334 4.15 -20.54 1.06
CA LEU A 334 3.75 -21.46 -0.01
C LEU A 334 3.46 -22.83 0.61
N ASN A 335 2.29 -22.95 1.27
CA ASN A 335 1.86 -24.13 2.00
C ASN A 335 1.35 -25.24 1.08
N GLY A 336 0.54 -24.87 0.08
CA GLY A 336 0.00 -25.80 -0.90
C GLY A 336 1.07 -26.32 -1.86
N ASN A 337 0.90 -27.55 -2.36
CA ASN A 337 1.75 -28.08 -3.41
C ASN A 337 1.51 -27.30 -4.72
N ASP A 338 2.57 -27.16 -5.52
CA ASP A 338 2.54 -26.43 -6.79
C ASP A 338 2.12 -24.96 -6.65
N SER A 339 2.10 -24.40 -5.41
CA SER A 339 1.74 -23.01 -5.18
C SER A 339 2.83 -22.03 -5.63
N VAL A 340 2.41 -20.80 -5.95
CA VAL A 340 3.26 -19.76 -6.56
C VAL A 340 3.20 -18.47 -5.77
N GLY A 341 4.36 -17.91 -5.45
CA GLY A 341 4.50 -16.58 -4.84
C GLY A 341 5.30 -15.66 -5.75
N GLU A 342 4.78 -14.47 -6.02
CA GLU A 342 5.46 -13.47 -6.84
C GLU A 342 5.60 -12.15 -6.09
N PHE A 343 6.70 -11.46 -6.33
CA PHE A 343 6.95 -10.13 -5.79
C PHE A 343 7.64 -9.25 -6.82
N TYR A 344 6.97 -8.19 -7.21
CA TYR A 344 7.46 -7.16 -8.12
C TYR A 344 7.46 -5.82 -7.40
N SER A 345 8.59 -5.14 -7.32
CA SER A 345 8.71 -3.92 -6.51
C SER A 345 9.57 -2.85 -7.19
N VAL A 346 9.09 -1.61 -7.11
CA VAL A 346 9.90 -0.41 -7.31
C VAL A 346 9.89 0.39 -6.01
N ALA A 347 11.07 0.74 -5.49
CA ALA A 347 11.21 1.64 -4.35
C ALA A 347 12.09 2.83 -4.75
N VAL A 348 11.59 4.05 -4.52
CA VAL A 348 12.30 5.30 -4.85
C VAL A 348 12.55 6.09 -3.59
N THR A 349 13.81 6.49 -3.39
CA THR A 349 14.23 7.39 -2.30
C THR A 349 15.00 8.57 -2.86
N ARG A 350 14.71 9.78 -2.35
CA ARG A 350 15.48 11.00 -2.65
C ARG A 350 15.63 11.86 -1.40
N GLY A 351 16.48 12.87 -1.47
CA GLY A 351 16.68 13.79 -0.34
C GLY A 351 17.04 13.05 0.94
N MET A 352 16.26 13.19 1.99
CA MET A 352 16.49 12.55 3.30
C MET A 352 15.68 11.26 3.50
N GLN A 353 15.02 10.76 2.47
CA GLN A 353 14.19 9.57 2.55
C GLN A 353 15.02 8.30 2.78
N GLN A 354 14.46 7.40 3.57
CA GLN A 354 15.04 6.09 3.83
C GLN A 354 13.98 4.99 3.62
N ALA A 355 14.36 3.94 2.89
CA ALA A 355 13.50 2.79 2.67
C ALA A 355 14.25 1.50 3.01
N ASP A 356 13.68 0.69 3.88
CA ASP A 356 14.12 -0.70 4.10
C ASP A 356 12.95 -1.62 3.69
N THR A 357 13.03 -2.12 2.46
CA THR A 357 11.95 -2.88 1.81
C THR A 357 12.43 -4.25 1.40
N GLY A 358 11.53 -5.08 0.94
CA GLY A 358 11.86 -6.41 0.44
C GLY A 358 10.73 -7.40 0.59
N THR A 359 11.08 -8.68 0.64
CA THR A 359 10.06 -9.74 0.69
C THR A 359 10.55 -10.97 1.42
N LYS A 360 9.59 -11.86 1.76
CA LYS A 360 9.87 -13.19 2.33
C LYS A 360 9.09 -14.24 1.55
N MET A 361 9.80 -15.21 0.97
CA MET A 361 9.21 -16.37 0.30
C MET A 361 9.56 -17.62 1.08
N ILE A 362 8.54 -18.27 1.67
CA ILE A 362 8.70 -19.45 2.54
C ILE A 362 8.05 -20.65 1.85
N HIS A 363 8.86 -21.58 1.38
CA HIS A 363 8.42 -22.78 0.69
C HIS A 363 8.21 -23.92 1.68
N VAL A 364 7.00 -24.45 1.73
CA VAL A 364 6.54 -25.54 2.61
C VAL A 364 6.06 -26.74 1.79
N GLY A 365 5.19 -26.50 0.81
CA GLY A 365 4.65 -27.48 -0.12
C GLY A 365 5.67 -27.94 -1.16
N LYS A 366 5.33 -28.99 -1.90
CA LYS A 366 6.15 -29.56 -2.98
C LYS A 366 5.96 -28.78 -4.28
N ASN A 367 7.00 -28.74 -5.13
CA ASN A 367 7.01 -28.11 -6.46
C ASN A 367 6.67 -26.60 -6.42
N THR A 368 6.80 -25.97 -5.28
CA THR A 368 6.45 -24.55 -5.10
C THR A 368 7.43 -23.66 -5.87
N LYS A 369 6.93 -22.51 -6.34
CA LYS A 369 7.73 -21.54 -7.12
C LYS A 369 7.62 -20.16 -6.50
N SER A 370 8.74 -19.42 -6.50
CA SER A 370 8.71 -17.99 -6.19
C SER A 370 9.57 -17.18 -7.15
N THR A 371 9.08 -15.99 -7.50
CA THR A 371 9.77 -14.99 -8.32
C THR A 371 9.85 -13.68 -7.55
N ILE A 372 11.03 -13.10 -7.51
CA ILE A 372 11.27 -11.82 -6.86
C ILE A 372 12.01 -10.90 -7.84
N ILE A 373 11.37 -9.79 -8.22
CA ILE A 373 11.96 -8.72 -9.03
C ILE A 373 11.85 -7.42 -8.25
N ALA A 374 12.97 -6.96 -7.72
CA ALA A 374 13.04 -5.74 -6.92
C ALA A 374 13.94 -4.71 -7.59
N LYS A 375 13.39 -3.54 -7.88
CA LYS A 375 14.09 -2.39 -8.45
C LYS A 375 14.14 -1.27 -7.42
N GLY A 376 15.32 -0.83 -7.07
CA GLY A 376 15.53 0.26 -6.14
C GLY A 376 16.18 1.47 -6.81
N ILE A 377 15.70 2.67 -6.53
CA ILE A 377 16.27 3.92 -7.04
C ILE A 377 16.57 4.81 -5.86
N SER A 378 17.80 5.27 -5.80
CA SER A 378 18.23 6.25 -4.79
C SER A 378 18.82 7.47 -5.47
N ALA A 379 18.35 8.67 -5.07
CA ALA A 379 18.81 9.94 -5.62
C ALA A 379 19.18 10.92 -4.52
N ALA A 380 20.06 11.87 -4.81
CA ALA A 380 20.57 12.90 -3.91
C ALA A 380 21.22 12.33 -2.64
N ARG A 381 20.49 12.22 -1.51
CA ARG A 381 20.92 11.63 -0.24
C ARG A 381 20.02 10.47 0.19
N GLY A 382 19.13 10.03 -0.69
CA GLY A 382 18.19 8.93 -0.42
C GLY A 382 18.94 7.63 -0.12
N GLU A 383 18.47 6.90 0.86
CA GLU A 383 19.03 5.61 1.27
C GLU A 383 17.99 4.51 1.08
N GLN A 384 18.36 3.44 0.41
CA GLN A 384 17.48 2.30 0.28
C GLN A 384 18.18 1.00 0.65
N SER A 385 17.44 0.11 1.30
CA SER A 385 17.85 -1.26 1.59
C SER A 385 16.82 -2.23 1.04
N TYR A 386 17.29 -3.24 0.31
CA TYR A 386 16.50 -4.40 -0.06
C TYR A 386 16.85 -5.58 0.85
N ARG A 387 15.85 -6.22 1.47
CA ARG A 387 16.02 -7.46 2.24
C ARG A 387 15.17 -8.57 1.66
N GLY A 388 15.80 -9.64 1.20
CA GLY A 388 15.13 -10.80 0.63
C GLY A 388 15.33 -12.05 1.49
N LEU A 389 14.24 -12.60 2.07
CA LEU A 389 14.28 -13.92 2.68
C LEU A 389 13.71 -14.97 1.73
N VAL A 390 14.51 -15.94 1.37
CA VAL A 390 14.05 -17.17 0.73
C VAL A 390 14.33 -18.35 1.65
N LYS A 391 13.26 -18.98 2.15
CA LYS A 391 13.37 -20.12 3.05
C LYS A 391 12.69 -21.34 2.45
N ILE A 392 13.46 -22.40 2.23
CA ILE A 392 12.97 -23.67 1.71
C ILE A 392 13.06 -24.73 2.83
N LEU A 393 11.89 -25.19 3.27
CA LEU A 393 11.76 -26.18 4.33
C LEU A 393 12.11 -27.60 3.85
N PRO A 394 12.41 -28.54 4.76
CA PRO A 394 12.71 -29.93 4.38
C PRO A 394 11.60 -30.63 3.59
N SER A 395 10.33 -30.24 3.78
CA SER A 395 9.17 -30.78 3.08
C SER A 395 9.03 -30.28 1.63
N ALA A 396 9.64 -29.15 1.28
CA ALA A 396 9.45 -28.47 0.01
C ALA A 396 10.30 -29.07 -1.12
N ASN A 397 9.96 -30.32 -1.52
CA ASN A 397 10.64 -30.98 -2.62
C ASN A 397 10.45 -30.20 -3.93
N ASN A 398 11.52 -30.11 -4.73
CA ASN A 398 11.54 -29.47 -6.06
C ASN A 398 11.14 -27.98 -6.02
N ALA A 399 11.27 -27.30 -4.89
CA ALA A 399 11.03 -25.88 -4.79
C ALA A 399 11.99 -25.09 -5.69
N ARG A 400 11.50 -23.99 -6.28
CA ARG A 400 12.30 -23.12 -7.16
C ARG A 400 12.10 -21.67 -6.76
N ASN A 401 13.20 -20.93 -6.65
CA ASN A 401 13.21 -19.51 -6.49
C ASN A 401 14.07 -18.84 -7.55
N PHE A 402 13.57 -17.74 -8.10
CA PHE A 402 14.35 -16.77 -8.86
C PHE A 402 14.25 -15.41 -8.17
N THR A 403 15.39 -14.78 -7.92
CA THR A 403 15.47 -13.46 -7.31
C THR A 403 16.40 -12.57 -8.12
N GLN A 404 15.88 -11.41 -8.54
CA GLN A 404 16.66 -10.34 -9.13
C GLN A 404 16.42 -9.06 -8.33
N CYS A 405 17.50 -8.46 -7.81
CA CYS A 405 17.44 -7.19 -7.10
C CYS A 405 18.46 -6.21 -7.68
N ASP A 406 17.94 -5.19 -8.34
CA ASP A 406 18.75 -4.18 -9.02
C ASP A 406 18.57 -2.83 -8.35
N SER A 407 19.68 -2.11 -8.20
CA SER A 407 19.72 -0.75 -7.65
C SER A 407 20.30 0.22 -8.66
N LEU A 408 19.63 1.37 -8.82
CA LEU A 408 20.06 2.47 -9.66
C LEU A 408 20.34 3.70 -8.78
N LEU A 409 21.56 4.23 -8.88
CA LEU A 409 22.01 5.40 -8.14
C LEU A 409 22.05 6.63 -9.05
N ILE A 410 21.51 7.76 -8.56
CA ILE A 410 21.47 9.04 -9.25
C ILE A 410 22.18 10.06 -8.36
N GLY A 411 23.41 10.43 -8.72
CA GLY A 411 24.28 11.31 -7.92
C GLY A 411 25.29 10.55 -7.04
N ASP A 412 25.99 11.29 -6.17
CA ASP A 412 27.18 10.79 -5.43
C ASP A 412 26.95 10.54 -3.94
N LYS A 413 25.79 10.95 -3.39
CA LYS A 413 25.53 10.95 -1.94
C LYS A 413 24.41 10.02 -1.52
N CYS A 414 23.80 9.31 -2.46
CA CYS A 414 22.76 8.32 -2.20
C CYS A 414 23.36 6.94 -1.96
N GLY A 415 22.60 6.07 -1.31
CA GLY A 415 23.04 4.71 -0.99
C GLY A 415 22.03 3.64 -1.37
N ALA A 416 22.54 2.44 -1.65
CA ALA A 416 21.76 1.24 -1.85
C ALA A 416 22.42 0.05 -1.14
N HIS A 417 21.62 -0.72 -0.41
CA HIS A 417 22.07 -1.88 0.35
C HIS A 417 21.25 -3.10 -0.03
N THR A 418 21.91 -4.23 -0.29
CA THR A 418 21.24 -5.49 -0.58
C THR A 418 21.60 -6.52 0.48
N VAL A 419 20.57 -7.06 1.15
CA VAL A 419 20.73 -7.99 2.27
C VAL A 419 19.93 -9.28 1.97
N PRO A 420 20.48 -10.21 1.16
CA PRO A 420 19.84 -11.49 0.92
C PRO A 420 20.00 -12.39 2.14
N TYR A 421 18.94 -13.14 2.45
CA TYR A 421 18.97 -14.22 3.42
C TYR A 421 18.35 -15.47 2.81
N ILE A 422 19.18 -16.48 2.51
CA ILE A 422 18.77 -17.68 1.79
C ILE A 422 19.03 -18.90 2.69
N GLU A 423 17.97 -19.62 3.03
CA GLU A 423 18.02 -20.83 3.86
C GLU A 423 17.38 -21.99 3.09
N VAL A 424 18.20 -22.92 2.57
CA VAL A 424 17.74 -24.09 1.82
C VAL A 424 17.97 -25.37 2.61
N LYS A 425 16.88 -26.05 2.97
CA LYS A 425 16.89 -27.29 3.75
C LYS A 425 16.43 -28.52 2.93
N ASN A 426 16.36 -28.41 1.61
CA ASN A 426 15.95 -29.49 0.72
C ASN A 426 16.84 -29.56 -0.52
N ASN A 427 17.48 -30.72 -0.76
CA ASN A 427 18.49 -30.92 -1.79
C ASN A 427 17.94 -30.94 -3.23
N SER A 428 16.63 -31.14 -3.42
CA SER A 428 15.99 -31.15 -4.73
C SER A 428 15.62 -29.75 -5.25
N SER A 429 15.87 -28.72 -4.43
CA SER A 429 15.46 -27.34 -4.71
C SER A 429 16.51 -26.58 -5.52
N ARG A 430 16.07 -25.53 -6.22
CA ARG A 430 16.91 -24.57 -6.93
C ARG A 430 16.63 -23.15 -6.46
N VAL A 431 17.71 -22.43 -6.20
CA VAL A 431 17.64 -21.00 -5.87
C VAL A 431 18.61 -20.25 -6.77
N GLU A 432 18.11 -19.26 -7.46
CA GLU A 432 18.87 -18.36 -8.30
C GLU A 432 18.75 -16.95 -7.74
N HIS A 433 19.87 -16.26 -7.53
CA HIS A 433 19.90 -14.91 -6.98
C HIS A 433 20.89 -14.05 -7.76
N GLU A 434 20.37 -12.97 -8.33
CA GLU A 434 21.14 -11.94 -9.00
C GLU A 434 20.96 -10.60 -8.28
N ALA A 435 22.04 -9.84 -8.15
CA ALA A 435 22.00 -8.50 -7.60
C ALA A 435 22.94 -7.59 -8.39
N THR A 436 22.43 -6.46 -8.83
CA THR A 436 23.21 -5.44 -9.52
C THR A 436 23.05 -4.09 -8.85
N THR A 437 24.11 -3.29 -8.90
CA THR A 437 24.06 -1.89 -8.54
C THR A 437 24.74 -1.09 -9.64
N SER A 438 24.01 -0.18 -10.23
CA SER A 438 24.51 0.71 -11.29
C SER A 438 24.29 2.16 -10.91
N LYS A 439 25.08 3.04 -11.49
CA LYS A 439 24.91 4.48 -11.39
C LYS A 439 24.60 5.02 -12.78
N VAL A 440 23.71 6.01 -12.86
CA VAL A 440 23.53 6.78 -14.09
C VAL A 440 24.85 7.51 -14.36
N ASP A 441 25.50 7.17 -15.46
CA ASP A 441 26.82 7.71 -15.81
C ASP A 441 26.71 8.89 -16.80
N ASP A 442 27.81 9.63 -16.89
CA ASP A 442 27.90 10.81 -17.77
C ASP A 442 27.82 10.43 -19.25
N ASP A 443 28.23 9.23 -19.64
CA ASP A 443 28.18 8.75 -21.04
C ASP A 443 26.72 8.49 -21.46
N GLN A 444 25.91 7.89 -20.59
CA GLN A 444 24.48 7.71 -20.81
C GLN A 444 23.76 9.05 -20.94
N MET A 445 24.04 9.97 -20.02
CA MET A 445 23.48 11.33 -20.05
C MET A 445 23.94 12.08 -21.30
N PHE A 446 25.20 11.99 -21.68
CA PHE A 446 25.73 12.61 -22.91
C PHE A 446 25.05 12.05 -24.14
N TYR A 447 24.86 10.73 -24.23
CA TYR A 447 24.17 10.08 -25.35
C TYR A 447 22.72 10.56 -25.51
N CYS A 448 21.97 10.73 -24.43
CA CYS A 448 20.63 11.28 -24.44
C CYS A 448 20.61 12.74 -24.89
N ARG A 449 21.51 13.58 -24.33
CA ARG A 449 21.64 15.00 -24.67
C ARG A 449 22.02 15.23 -26.13
N GLN A 450 22.84 14.36 -26.73
CA GLN A 450 23.15 14.43 -28.17
C GLN A 450 21.92 14.19 -29.07
N ARG A 451 20.84 13.63 -28.52
CA ARG A 451 19.55 13.43 -29.19
C ARG A 451 18.51 14.49 -28.87
N GLY A 452 18.92 15.55 -28.17
CA GLY A 452 18.08 16.69 -27.88
C GLY A 452 17.21 16.52 -26.62
N LEU A 453 17.43 15.47 -25.81
CA LEU A 453 16.75 15.31 -24.52
C LEU A 453 17.45 16.21 -23.49
N ASP A 454 16.66 16.88 -22.67
CA ASP A 454 17.19 17.58 -21.51
C ASP A 454 17.65 16.60 -20.39
N PRO A 455 18.33 17.06 -19.33
CA PRO A 455 18.78 16.17 -18.27
C PRO A 455 17.67 15.44 -17.54
N GLU A 456 16.53 16.09 -17.29
CA GLU A 456 15.39 15.50 -16.58
C GLU A 456 14.65 14.47 -17.44
N GLU A 457 14.43 14.80 -18.72
CA GLU A 457 13.89 13.84 -19.70
C GLU A 457 14.81 12.61 -19.84
N SER A 458 16.13 12.82 -19.84
CA SER A 458 17.12 11.75 -19.93
C SER A 458 17.04 10.80 -18.74
N VAL A 459 16.96 11.33 -17.50
CA VAL A 459 16.81 10.52 -16.30
C VAL A 459 15.45 9.82 -16.27
N SER A 460 14.39 10.52 -16.61
CA SER A 460 13.04 9.92 -16.71
C SER A 460 13.01 8.74 -17.67
N LEU A 461 13.63 8.86 -18.84
CA LEU A 461 13.73 7.79 -19.83
C LEU A 461 14.49 6.56 -19.27
N ILE A 462 15.65 6.78 -18.63
CA ILE A 462 16.47 5.72 -18.02
C ILE A 462 15.70 5.02 -16.91
N VAL A 463 15.06 5.76 -16.02
CA VAL A 463 14.29 5.24 -14.89
C VAL A 463 13.08 4.45 -15.35
N ASN A 464 12.32 4.97 -16.31
CA ASN A 464 11.16 4.24 -16.88
C ASN A 464 11.61 2.94 -17.55
N GLY A 465 12.74 2.95 -18.25
CA GLY A 465 13.34 1.74 -18.81
C GLY A 465 13.72 0.72 -17.73
N PHE A 466 14.35 1.18 -16.64
CA PHE A 466 14.78 0.36 -15.50
C PHE A 466 13.58 -0.28 -14.76
N CYS A 467 12.47 0.47 -14.60
CA CYS A 467 11.27 0.01 -13.89
C CYS A 467 10.30 -0.78 -14.77
N LYS A 468 10.48 -0.81 -16.09
CA LYS A 468 9.50 -1.36 -17.06
C LYS A 468 9.01 -2.76 -16.71
N GLU A 469 9.89 -3.61 -16.20
CA GLU A 469 9.54 -4.99 -15.86
C GLU A 469 8.52 -5.08 -14.74
N VAL A 470 8.61 -4.21 -13.74
CA VAL A 470 7.65 -4.14 -12.63
C VAL A 470 6.37 -3.43 -13.06
N LEU A 471 6.49 -2.33 -13.79
CA LEU A 471 5.34 -1.51 -14.19
C LEU A 471 4.36 -2.26 -15.11
N LYS A 472 4.84 -3.19 -15.94
CA LYS A 472 3.96 -4.03 -16.79
C LYS A 472 3.07 -5.00 -15.99
N GLU A 473 3.40 -5.27 -14.72
CA GLU A 473 2.58 -6.11 -13.84
C GLU A 473 1.40 -5.33 -13.21
N LEU A 474 1.39 -4.01 -13.30
CA LEU A 474 0.26 -3.18 -12.87
C LEU A 474 -0.84 -3.17 -13.95
N PRO A 475 -2.11 -3.01 -13.56
CA PRO A 475 -3.16 -2.61 -14.48
C PRO A 475 -2.77 -1.33 -15.23
N MET A 476 -3.20 -1.20 -16.51
CA MET A 476 -2.69 -0.15 -17.41
C MET A 476 -2.89 1.26 -16.85
N GLU A 477 -4.03 1.52 -16.24
CA GLU A 477 -4.38 2.83 -15.67
C GLU A 477 -3.41 3.22 -14.55
N PHE A 478 -3.07 2.27 -13.68
CA PHE A 478 -2.14 2.46 -12.56
C PHE A 478 -0.67 2.43 -13.00
N ALA A 479 -0.34 1.74 -14.08
CA ALA A 479 0.99 1.80 -14.66
C ALA A 479 1.32 3.22 -15.16
N VAL A 480 0.35 3.91 -15.76
CA VAL A 480 0.49 5.32 -16.20
C VAL A 480 0.65 6.26 -15.00
N GLU A 481 -0.15 6.07 -13.95
CA GLU A 481 -0.02 6.83 -12.70
C GLU A 481 1.36 6.61 -12.07
N ALA A 482 1.78 5.37 -11.92
CA ALA A 482 3.09 5.03 -11.37
C ALA A 482 4.25 5.64 -12.19
N GLN A 483 4.16 5.64 -13.51
CA GLN A 483 5.16 6.30 -14.37
C GLN A 483 5.25 7.80 -14.14
N LYS A 484 4.10 8.48 -14.00
CA LYS A 484 4.07 9.92 -13.67
C LYS A 484 4.68 10.18 -12.29
N LEU A 485 4.31 9.38 -11.28
CA LEU A 485 4.85 9.50 -9.92
C LEU A 485 6.37 9.30 -9.88
N LEU A 486 6.90 8.33 -10.62
CA LEU A 486 8.34 8.11 -10.73
C LEU A 486 9.05 9.32 -11.34
N SER A 487 8.49 9.92 -12.39
CA SER A 487 9.06 11.11 -13.01
C SER A 487 9.07 12.29 -12.05
N VAL A 488 7.93 12.63 -11.45
CA VAL A 488 7.80 13.73 -10.47
C VAL A 488 8.68 13.50 -9.23
N SER A 489 8.77 12.27 -8.75
CA SER A 489 9.59 11.93 -7.56
C SER A 489 11.09 12.16 -7.79
N LEU A 490 11.54 12.27 -9.03
CA LEU A 490 12.97 12.44 -9.38
C LEU A 490 13.29 13.82 -9.98
N GLU A 491 12.30 14.71 -10.15
CA GLU A 491 12.52 16.08 -10.58
C GLU A 491 13.49 16.80 -9.64
N GLY A 492 14.42 17.56 -10.21
CA GLY A 492 15.47 18.24 -9.45
C GLY A 492 16.56 17.35 -8.87
N SER A 493 16.56 16.03 -9.19
CA SER A 493 17.62 15.11 -8.71
C SER A 493 18.88 15.12 -9.60
N VAL A 494 18.83 15.84 -10.71
CA VAL A 494 19.89 15.97 -11.72
C VAL A 494 20.51 17.36 -11.60
N GLY A 495 21.27 17.63 -10.54
CA GLY A 495 21.95 18.89 -10.32
C GLY A 495 23.32 18.69 -9.72
#